data_c3756c5912db377799ae0ffabd45a44a
#
_entry.id   c3756c5912db377799ae0ffabd45a44a
#
_cell.length_a   1.000
_cell.length_b   1.000
_cell.length_c   1.000
_cell.angle_alpha   90.00
_cell.angle_beta   90.00
_cell.angle_gamma   90.00
#
_symmetry.space_group_name_H-M   'P 1'
#
loop_
_entity.id
_entity.type
_entity.pdbx_description
1 polymer ?
#
loop_
_entity_poly.entity_id
_entity_poly.type
_entity_poly.pdbx_seq_one_letter_code
_entity_poly.pdbx_strand_id
1 'polypeptide(L)'
;MDVFSEVLSPTAAGIIEVVVPPDSNVIGQSIKELALRQSYGATVLAVFRIDQVIDRDLPEFVVQAGDTLVLHARWKNIAPIAENKDFAVVTDFPRDDT
;
A
#
# COMPACT_ATOMS: atom_id res chain seq x y z
N MET A 1 -6.20 2.49 -28.85
CA MET A 1 -5.89 2.85 -27.47
C MET A 1 -4.44 2.54 -27.17
N ASP A 2 -3.84 3.41 -26.44
CA ASP A 2 -2.44 3.31 -26.08
C ASP A 2 -2.31 2.37 -24.85
N VAL A 3 -1.52 1.32 -25.00
CA VAL A 3 -1.30 0.36 -23.90
C VAL A 3 -0.69 1.06 -22.70
N PHE A 4 0.20 2.01 -22.97
CA PHE A 4 0.86 2.77 -21.92
C PHE A 4 -0.16 3.58 -21.11
N SER A 5 -1.11 4.21 -21.79
CA SER A 5 -2.19 4.92 -21.14
C SER A 5 -3.00 4.00 -20.25
N GLU A 6 -3.25 2.79 -20.72
CA GLU A 6 -4.03 1.83 -19.95
C GLU A 6 -3.35 1.47 -18.64
N VAL A 7 -2.04 1.27 -18.69
CA VAL A 7 -1.27 0.90 -17.49
C VAL A 7 -1.29 2.02 -16.47
N LEU A 8 -1.22 3.27 -16.94
CA LEU A 8 -1.16 4.43 -16.06
C LEU A 8 -2.54 5.02 -15.77
N SER A 9 -3.58 4.44 -16.36
CA SER A 9 -4.92 4.98 -16.20
C SER A 9 -5.41 4.89 -14.77
N PRO A 10 -6.07 5.94 -14.23
CA PRO A 10 -6.68 5.86 -12.91
C PRO A 10 -7.76 4.79 -12.81
N THR A 11 -8.27 4.32 -13.96
CA THR A 11 -9.25 3.23 -13.94
C THR A 11 -8.62 1.87 -13.74
N ALA A 12 -7.30 1.75 -13.92
CA ALA A 12 -6.59 0.47 -13.77
C ALA A 12 -5.76 0.41 -12.50
N ALA A 13 -5.28 1.56 -12.04
CA ALA A 13 -4.39 1.62 -10.89
C ALA A 13 -4.57 2.96 -10.18
N GLY A 14 -4.11 3.01 -8.95
CA GLY A 14 -4.20 4.25 -8.21
C GLY A 14 -3.47 4.17 -6.89
N ILE A 15 -3.69 5.20 -6.09
CA ILE A 15 -3.02 5.38 -4.81
C ILE A 15 -4.03 5.09 -3.71
N ILE A 16 -3.61 4.28 -2.74
CA ILE A 16 -4.40 4.00 -1.56
C ILE A 16 -3.57 4.22 -0.32
N GLU A 17 -4.26 4.38 0.80
CA GLU A 17 -3.62 4.48 2.10
C GLU A 17 -4.02 3.26 2.93
N VAL A 18 -3.03 2.66 3.58
CA VAL A 18 -3.29 1.56 4.49
C VAL A 18 -2.69 1.92 5.84
N VAL A 19 -3.43 1.64 6.89
CA VAL A 19 -2.99 1.89 8.26
C VAL A 19 -2.57 0.56 8.87
N VAL A 20 -1.50 0.60 9.66
CA VAL A 20 -1.00 -0.59 10.35
C VAL A 20 -1.73 -0.70 11.68
N PRO A 21 -2.59 -1.72 11.85
CA PRO A 21 -3.30 -1.88 13.13
C PRO A 21 -2.36 -2.22 14.28
N PRO A 22 -2.78 -1.96 15.52
CA PRO A 22 -1.90 -2.19 16.67
C PRO A 22 -1.54 -3.64 16.91
N ASP A 23 -2.29 -4.58 16.38
CA ASP A 23 -2.00 -6.00 16.52
C ASP A 23 -1.43 -6.63 15.25
N SER A 24 -0.96 -5.80 14.34
CA SER A 24 -0.43 -6.30 13.07
C SER A 24 0.88 -7.06 13.26
N ASN A 25 1.06 -8.13 12.50
CA ASN A 25 2.29 -8.90 12.51
C ASN A 25 3.42 -8.22 11.76
N VAL A 26 3.13 -7.14 11.02
CA VAL A 26 4.18 -6.44 10.28
C VAL A 26 4.92 -5.41 11.13
N ILE A 27 4.42 -5.14 12.33
CA ILE A 27 5.07 -4.19 13.23
C ILE A 27 6.48 -4.68 13.53
N GLY A 28 7.48 -3.81 13.39
CA GLY A 28 8.87 -4.15 13.62
C GLY A 28 9.59 -4.66 12.39
N GLN A 29 8.89 -4.83 11.28
CA GLN A 29 9.53 -5.23 10.03
C GLN A 29 9.80 -3.99 9.18
N SER A 30 10.84 -4.07 8.37
CA SER A 30 11.12 -3.00 7.41
C SER A 30 10.19 -3.16 6.21
N ILE A 31 10.01 -2.06 5.46
CA ILE A 31 9.21 -2.11 4.25
C ILE A 31 9.78 -3.14 3.28
N LYS A 32 11.11 -3.24 3.22
CA LYS A 32 11.75 -4.25 2.39
C LYS A 32 11.33 -5.67 2.79
N GLU A 33 11.27 -5.92 4.10
CA GLU A 33 10.88 -7.23 4.59
C GLU A 33 9.42 -7.55 4.32
N LEU A 34 8.56 -6.53 4.21
CA LEU A 34 7.16 -6.73 3.90
C LEU A 34 6.96 -7.26 2.48
N ALA A 35 7.90 -6.98 1.60
CA ALA A 35 7.88 -7.49 0.23
C ALA A 35 6.57 -7.17 -0.49
N LEU A 36 6.05 -5.95 -0.31
CA LEU A 36 4.76 -5.57 -0.88
C LEU A 36 4.77 -5.60 -2.40
N ARG A 37 5.93 -5.31 -2.99
CA ARG A 37 6.07 -5.34 -4.44
C ARG A 37 5.95 -6.77 -4.97
N GLN A 38 6.62 -7.70 -4.31
CA GLN A 38 6.61 -9.10 -4.72
C GLN A 38 5.27 -9.77 -4.44
N SER A 39 4.65 -9.40 -3.32
CA SER A 39 3.42 -10.05 -2.88
C SER A 39 2.17 -9.48 -3.56
N TYR A 40 2.14 -8.17 -3.78
CA TYR A 40 0.94 -7.49 -4.26
C TYR A 40 1.20 -6.57 -5.44
N GLY A 41 2.44 -6.46 -5.89
CA GLY A 41 2.77 -5.49 -6.93
C GLY A 41 2.55 -4.06 -6.49
N ALA A 42 2.63 -3.80 -5.20
CA ALA A 42 2.38 -2.47 -4.64
C ALA A 42 3.69 -1.76 -4.37
N THR A 43 3.73 -0.47 -4.69
CA THR A 43 4.90 0.37 -4.45
C THR A 43 4.58 1.32 -3.31
N VAL A 44 5.43 1.35 -2.29
CA VAL A 44 5.29 2.31 -1.20
C VAL A 44 5.83 3.66 -1.66
N LEU A 45 4.98 4.67 -1.63
CA LEU A 45 5.36 6.02 -2.05
C LEU A 45 5.80 6.86 -0.88
N ALA A 46 5.22 6.66 0.28
CA ALA A 46 5.51 7.45 1.47
C ALA A 46 4.89 6.77 2.68
N VAL A 47 5.33 7.19 3.86
CA VAL A 47 4.73 6.76 5.12
C VAL A 47 4.41 8.01 5.93
N PHE A 48 3.20 8.06 6.47
CA PHE A 48 2.79 9.13 7.38
C PHE A 48 2.85 8.58 8.81
N ARG A 49 3.59 9.26 9.66
CA ARG A 49 3.70 8.90 11.07
C ARG A 49 3.49 10.15 11.89
N ILE A 50 2.30 10.27 12.50
CA ILE A 50 1.90 11.44 13.28
C ILE A 50 2.14 12.69 12.44
N ASP A 51 3.10 13.53 12.77
CA ASP A 51 3.34 14.81 12.07
C ASP A 51 4.46 14.71 11.05
N GLN A 52 4.84 13.50 10.64
CA GLN A 52 5.97 13.32 9.75
C GLN A 52 5.55 12.64 8.46
N VAL A 53 6.17 13.07 7.37
CA VAL A 53 6.05 12.40 6.08
C VAL A 53 7.42 11.82 5.78
N ILE A 54 7.47 10.51 5.58
CA ILE A 54 8.71 9.80 5.29
C ILE A 54 8.65 9.36 3.85
N ASP A 55 9.52 9.91 3.01
CA ASP A 55 9.53 9.58 1.58
C ASP A 55 10.93 9.23 1.09
N ARG A 56 11.87 8.99 2.00
CA ARG A 56 13.23 8.60 1.67
C ARG A 56 13.61 7.37 2.46
N ASP A 57 14.52 6.58 1.89
CA ASP A 57 15.06 5.38 2.55
C ASP A 57 13.94 4.45 2.98
N LEU A 58 12.90 4.39 2.17
CA LEU A 58 11.70 3.62 2.49
C LEU A 58 11.98 2.13 2.71
N PRO A 59 12.85 1.47 1.93
CA PRO A 59 13.07 0.04 2.16
C PRO A 59 13.55 -0.28 3.56
N GLU A 60 14.32 0.60 4.18
CA GLU A 60 14.86 0.39 5.53
C GLU A 60 13.95 0.89 6.63
N PHE A 61 12.85 1.54 6.28
CA PHE A 61 11.93 2.08 7.26
C PHE A 61 11.24 0.95 8.02
N VAL A 62 11.28 1.00 9.35
CA VAL A 62 10.66 -0.02 10.20
C VAL A 62 9.26 0.42 10.57
N VAL A 63 8.29 -0.42 10.25
CA VAL A 63 6.87 -0.11 10.41
C VAL A 63 6.45 -0.25 11.86
N GLN A 64 5.58 0.64 12.31
CA GLN A 64 5.01 0.60 13.66
C GLN A 64 3.51 0.79 13.60
N ALA A 65 2.85 0.47 14.71
CA ALA A 65 1.41 0.61 14.83
C ALA A 65 1.00 2.06 14.54
N GLY A 66 -0.06 2.22 13.76
CA GLY A 66 -0.57 3.54 13.45
C GLY A 66 0.08 4.21 12.26
N ASP A 67 1.13 3.63 11.70
CA ASP A 67 1.74 4.16 10.49
C ASP A 67 0.75 4.04 9.33
N THR A 68 0.72 5.06 8.47
CA THR A 68 -0.07 5.03 7.26
C THR A 68 0.87 4.89 6.07
N LEU A 69 0.72 3.80 5.35
CA LEU A 69 1.52 3.56 4.15
C LEU A 69 0.74 4.03 2.93
N VAL A 70 1.36 4.86 2.13
CA VAL A 70 0.78 5.33 0.87
C VAL A 70 1.30 4.42 -0.22
N LEU A 71 0.40 3.69 -0.87
CA LEU A 71 0.76 2.67 -1.84
C LEU A 71 0.20 3.01 -3.21
N HIS A 72 0.95 2.65 -4.23
CA HIS A 72 0.45 2.66 -5.61
C HIS A 72 0.37 1.23 -6.08
N ALA A 73 -0.80 0.82 -6.57
CA ALA A 73 -1.02 -0.54 -7.02
C ALA A 73 -2.17 -0.58 -8.01
N ARG A 74 -2.25 -1.66 -8.76
CA ARG A 74 -3.42 -1.90 -9.60
C ARG A 74 -4.60 -2.24 -8.71
N TRP A 75 -5.79 -1.76 -9.09
CA TRP A 75 -6.98 -1.98 -8.30
C TRP A 75 -7.24 -3.46 -8.02
N LYS A 76 -6.97 -4.32 -9.00
CA LYS A 76 -7.19 -5.74 -8.83
C LYS A 76 -6.28 -6.36 -7.76
N ASN A 77 -5.18 -5.69 -7.44
CA ASN A 77 -4.25 -6.20 -6.43
C ASN A 77 -4.56 -5.65 -5.04
N ILE A 78 -5.45 -4.68 -4.94
CA ILE A 78 -5.75 -4.04 -3.67
C ILE A 78 -6.70 -4.88 -2.83
N ALA A 79 -7.63 -5.60 -3.46
CA ALA A 79 -8.54 -6.44 -2.71
C ALA A 79 -7.80 -7.47 -1.85
N PRO A 80 -6.75 -8.15 -2.34
CA PRO A 80 -5.97 -9.02 -1.47
C PRO A 80 -5.33 -8.31 -0.29
N ILE A 81 -4.90 -7.05 -0.50
CA ILE A 81 -4.34 -6.27 0.61
C ILE A 81 -5.44 -5.97 1.63
N ALA A 82 -6.62 -5.61 1.14
CA ALA A 82 -7.74 -5.29 2.02
C ALA A 82 -8.21 -6.50 2.83
N GLU A 83 -7.98 -7.69 2.32
CA GLU A 83 -8.34 -8.92 3.03
C GLU A 83 -7.28 -9.33 4.05
N ASN A 84 -6.11 -8.72 4.00
CA ASN A 84 -5.04 -9.04 4.93
C ASN A 84 -5.27 -8.26 6.22
N LYS A 85 -5.49 -8.95 7.33
CA LYS A 85 -5.80 -8.29 8.59
C LYS A 85 -4.63 -7.49 9.17
N ASP A 86 -3.44 -7.67 8.62
CA ASP A 86 -2.28 -6.88 9.05
C ASP A 86 -2.30 -5.46 8.49
N PHE A 87 -3.22 -5.17 7.57
CA PHE A 87 -3.35 -3.85 6.95
C PHE A 87 -4.81 -3.44 6.95
N ALA A 88 -5.06 -2.17 7.26
CA ALA A 88 -6.41 -1.61 7.18
C ALA A 88 -6.44 -0.61 6.03
N VAL A 89 -7.08 -0.98 4.93
CA VAL A 89 -7.22 -0.08 3.78
C VAL A 89 -8.29 0.95 4.12
N VAL A 90 -7.90 2.22 4.10
CA VAL A 90 -8.80 3.30 4.51
C VAL A 90 -9.26 4.17 3.35
N THR A 91 -8.77 3.91 2.15
CA THR A 91 -9.16 4.63 0.95
C THR A 91 -10.15 3.79 0.16
N ASP A 92 -11.24 4.39 -0.29
CA ASP A 92 -12.14 3.70 -1.20
C ASP A 92 -11.44 3.42 -2.51
N PHE A 93 -11.72 2.28 -3.08
CA PHE A 93 -11.12 1.89 -4.36
C PHE A 93 -12.15 1.12 -5.18
N PRO A 94 -12.05 1.18 -6.52
CA PRO A 94 -12.93 0.42 -7.37
C PRO A 94 -12.75 -1.08 -7.14
N ARG A 95 -13.87 -1.79 -7.01
CA ARG A 95 -13.82 -3.23 -6.84
C ARG A 95 -14.33 -3.88 -8.12
N ASP A 96 -13.78 -5.03 -8.40
CA ASP A 96 -14.20 -5.81 -9.53
C ASP A 96 -15.40 -6.66 -9.09
N ASP A 97 -16.58 -6.25 -9.50
CA ASP A 97 -17.83 -6.89 -9.09
C ASP A 97 -18.27 -7.99 -10.03
N THR A 98 -17.56 -8.21 -11.08
CA THR A 98 -18.00 -9.20 -12.08
C THR A 98 -17.43 -10.57 -11.84
#